data_ff220dd1b9ffbda2c00cdd8ed18773cd
#
_entry.id   ff220dd1b9ffbda2c00cdd8ed18773cd
#
_cell.length_a   1.000
_cell.length_b   1.000
_cell.length_c   1.000
_cell.angle_alpha   90.00
_cell.angle_beta   90.00
_cell.angle_gamma   90.00
#
_symmetry.space_group_name_H-M   'P 1'
#
loop_
_entity.id
_entity.type
_entity.pdbx_description
1 polymer ?
#
loop_
_entity_poly.entity_id
_entity_poly.type
_entity_poly.pdbx_seq_one_letter_code
_entity_poly.pdbx_strand_id
1 'polypeptide(L)'
;MCSGDILLCSGSAWFSKLIQRATSSVWSHVGFVMKVDAIDRVMVLESVEPLGVRTVPLSKYLRNYDSKGHPYPGGVVIVRHDDFARKASDKKMAEFGQFAVDLFGYPYDKKEIAKIAARIASTYLPFSSGEKKKLERDREYICSEYVWECYNSLGIRVRHDPKGFISPADFAKDPKIKLQAVLKSNLKRL
;
A
#
# COMPACT_ATOMS: atom_id res chain seq x y z
N MET A 1 15.50 3.07 -8.42
CA MET A 1 14.70 2.67 -7.26
C MET A 1 15.46 3.02 -6.00
N CYS A 2 14.83 3.72 -5.07
CA CYS A 2 15.43 4.17 -3.81
C CYS A 2 14.63 3.63 -2.63
N SER A 3 15.25 3.55 -1.43
CA SER A 3 14.53 3.27 -0.19
C SER A 3 13.41 4.30 -0.01
N GLY A 4 12.22 3.83 0.37
CA GLY A 4 11.01 4.64 0.48
C GLY A 4 10.23 4.82 -0.81
N ASP A 5 10.66 4.31 -1.96
CA ASP A 5 9.78 4.29 -3.15
C ASP A 5 8.55 3.42 -2.88
N ILE A 6 7.40 3.84 -3.36
CA ILE A 6 6.13 3.13 -3.20
C ILE A 6 6.01 2.05 -4.27
N LEU A 7 5.58 0.87 -3.88
CA LEU A 7 5.18 -0.23 -4.75
C LEU A 7 3.66 -0.22 -4.88
N LEU A 8 3.13 -0.08 -6.10
CA LEU A 8 1.70 -0.25 -6.39
C LEU A 8 1.48 -1.52 -7.19
N CYS A 9 0.46 -2.29 -6.81
CA CYS A 9 0.13 -3.54 -7.47
C CYS A 9 -1.34 -3.62 -7.89
N SER A 10 -1.59 -4.21 -9.07
CA SER A 10 -2.93 -4.50 -9.57
C SER A 10 -3.18 -6.01 -9.54
N GLY A 11 -3.70 -6.51 -8.41
CA GLY A 11 -3.94 -7.94 -8.23
C GLY A 11 -5.12 -8.48 -9.02
N SER A 12 -5.12 -9.79 -9.25
CA SER A 12 -6.20 -10.51 -9.96
C SER A 12 -7.11 -11.31 -9.03
N ALA A 13 -6.76 -11.48 -7.74
CA ALA A 13 -7.56 -12.18 -6.75
C ALA A 13 -8.93 -11.50 -6.54
N TRP A 14 -9.93 -12.27 -6.08
CA TRP A 14 -11.29 -11.74 -5.89
C TRP A 14 -11.32 -10.51 -4.98
N PHE A 15 -10.52 -10.53 -3.91
CA PHE A 15 -10.39 -9.41 -2.97
C PHE A 15 -9.78 -8.17 -3.64
N SER A 16 -8.74 -8.35 -4.48
CA SER A 16 -8.17 -7.26 -5.29
C SER A 16 -9.21 -6.65 -6.22
N LYS A 17 -10.08 -7.49 -6.81
CA LYS A 17 -11.19 -7.02 -7.65
C LYS A 17 -12.23 -6.21 -6.88
N LEU A 18 -12.51 -6.57 -5.64
CA LEU A 18 -13.40 -5.82 -4.77
C LEU A 18 -12.84 -4.40 -4.51
N ILE A 19 -11.56 -4.30 -4.11
CA ILE A 19 -10.89 -3.01 -3.90
C ILE A 19 -10.89 -2.17 -5.18
N GLN A 20 -10.53 -2.78 -6.31
CA GLN A 20 -10.49 -2.10 -7.61
C GLN A 20 -11.85 -1.49 -7.98
N ARG A 21 -12.95 -2.25 -7.80
CA ARG A 21 -14.32 -1.76 -8.03
C ARG A 21 -14.69 -0.64 -7.07
N ALA A 22 -14.41 -0.81 -5.78
CA ALA A 22 -14.71 0.16 -4.74
C ALA A 22 -14.06 1.53 -4.97
N THR A 23 -12.83 1.51 -5.45
CA THR A 23 -12.02 2.72 -5.63
C THR A 23 -12.01 3.24 -7.06
N SER A 24 -12.73 2.55 -7.99
CA SER A 24 -12.69 2.83 -9.43
C SER A 24 -11.26 2.97 -9.94
N SER A 25 -10.40 2.00 -9.56
CA SER A 25 -8.97 2.03 -9.83
C SER A 25 -8.45 0.63 -10.13
N VAL A 26 -7.41 0.51 -10.94
CA VAL A 26 -6.71 -0.75 -11.18
C VAL A 26 -5.87 -1.21 -9.98
N TRP A 27 -5.57 -0.32 -9.06
CA TRP A 27 -4.67 -0.57 -7.93
C TRP A 27 -5.42 -1.19 -6.76
N SER A 28 -4.89 -2.28 -6.23
CA SER A 28 -5.51 -3.05 -5.15
C SER A 28 -4.58 -3.36 -3.98
N HIS A 29 -3.28 -3.03 -4.13
CA HIS A 29 -2.31 -3.22 -3.07
C HIS A 29 -1.20 -2.16 -3.16
N VAL A 30 -0.68 -1.78 -2.00
CA VAL A 30 0.43 -0.85 -1.86
C VAL A 30 1.38 -1.32 -0.77
N GLY A 31 2.66 -1.14 -1.03
CA GLY A 31 3.77 -1.29 -0.10
C GLY A 31 4.82 -0.24 -0.39
N PHE A 32 5.96 -0.30 0.23
CA PHE A 32 7.13 0.48 -0.17
C PHE A 32 8.40 -0.35 -0.11
N VAL A 33 9.44 0.10 -0.78
CA VAL A 33 10.71 -0.64 -0.87
C VAL A 33 11.77 -0.05 0.06
N MET A 34 12.58 -0.93 0.63
CA MET A 34 13.78 -0.60 1.38
C MET A 34 14.97 -1.37 0.80
N LYS A 35 16.06 -0.66 0.49
CA LYS A 35 17.31 -1.29 0.12
C LYS A 35 18.06 -1.71 1.39
N VAL A 36 18.54 -2.93 1.38
CA VAL A 36 19.41 -3.48 2.45
C VAL A 36 20.74 -3.80 1.82
N ASP A 37 21.61 -2.78 1.76
CA ASP A 37 22.85 -2.84 1.02
C ASP A 37 23.81 -3.92 1.59
N ALA A 38 23.76 -4.16 2.90
CA ALA A 38 24.59 -5.20 3.55
C ALA A 38 24.37 -6.62 3.00
N ILE A 39 23.22 -6.89 2.38
CA ILE A 39 22.90 -8.21 1.79
C ILE A 39 22.53 -8.11 0.31
N ASP A 40 22.73 -6.94 -0.31
CA ASP A 40 22.36 -6.66 -1.70
C ASP A 40 20.93 -7.07 -2.02
N ARG A 41 19.97 -6.58 -1.24
CA ARG A 41 18.54 -6.87 -1.43
C ARG A 41 17.70 -5.62 -1.40
N VAL A 42 16.65 -5.66 -2.22
CA VAL A 42 15.52 -4.74 -2.13
C VAL A 42 14.36 -5.48 -1.48
N MET A 43 13.94 -4.98 -0.34
CA MET A 43 12.83 -5.54 0.43
C MET A 43 11.56 -4.73 0.16
N VAL A 44 10.42 -5.40 0.14
CA VAL A 44 9.09 -4.78 0.15
C VAL A 44 8.55 -4.86 1.57
N LEU A 45 8.17 -3.72 2.12
CA LEU A 45 7.49 -3.62 3.41
C LEU A 45 6.02 -3.36 3.13
N GLU A 46 5.16 -4.18 3.71
CA GLU A 46 3.73 -4.23 3.36
C GLU A 46 2.88 -4.80 4.48
N SER A 47 1.58 -4.56 4.46
CA SER A 47 0.60 -5.33 5.24
C SER A 47 -0.25 -6.16 4.28
N VAL A 48 -0.37 -7.48 4.52
CA VAL A 48 -1.12 -8.42 3.67
C VAL A 48 -1.96 -9.39 4.50
N GLU A 49 -3.15 -9.70 3.99
CA GLU A 49 -3.98 -10.75 4.59
C GLU A 49 -3.36 -12.15 4.32
N PRO A 50 -3.36 -13.07 5.29
CA PRO A 50 -3.72 -12.92 6.71
C PRO A 50 -2.54 -12.52 7.61
N LEU A 51 -1.37 -12.26 7.03
CA LEU A 51 -0.08 -12.22 7.73
C LEU A 51 0.19 -10.89 8.45
N GLY A 52 -0.56 -9.83 8.14
CA GLY A 52 -0.31 -8.51 8.70
C GLY A 52 0.93 -7.83 8.13
N VAL A 53 1.54 -6.97 8.93
CA VAL A 53 2.71 -6.18 8.55
C VAL A 53 3.96 -7.07 8.50
N ARG A 54 4.62 -7.07 7.34
CA ARG A 54 5.77 -7.93 7.06
C ARG A 54 6.74 -7.32 6.07
N THR A 55 7.86 -8.01 5.86
CA THR A 55 8.78 -7.73 4.76
C THR A 55 9.04 -8.98 3.92
N VAL A 56 9.21 -8.79 2.62
CA VAL A 56 9.60 -9.83 1.66
C VAL A 56 10.56 -9.27 0.62
N PRO A 57 11.48 -10.07 0.03
CA PRO A 57 12.30 -9.59 -1.08
C PRO A 57 11.46 -9.17 -2.28
N LEU A 58 11.80 -8.06 -2.94
CA LEU A 58 11.15 -7.65 -4.19
C LEU A 58 11.25 -8.73 -5.27
N SER A 59 12.34 -9.49 -5.28
CA SER A 59 12.53 -10.62 -6.20
C SER A 59 11.42 -11.66 -6.08
N LYS A 60 10.77 -11.79 -4.91
CA LYS A 60 9.63 -12.67 -4.72
C LYS A 60 8.44 -12.20 -5.56
N TYR A 61 8.16 -10.90 -5.59
CA TYR A 61 7.14 -10.33 -6.47
C TYR A 61 7.38 -10.59 -7.95
N LEU A 62 8.64 -10.56 -8.36
CA LEU A 62 9.02 -10.66 -9.78
C LEU A 62 9.15 -12.09 -10.29
N ARG A 63 9.40 -13.07 -9.41
CA ARG A 63 9.78 -14.44 -9.83
C ARG A 63 9.06 -15.56 -9.11
N ASN A 64 8.67 -15.39 -7.84
CA ASN A 64 8.20 -16.48 -6.99
C ASN A 64 7.21 -16.02 -5.92
N TYR A 65 6.18 -15.29 -6.31
CA TYR A 65 5.22 -14.69 -5.37
C TYR A 65 4.44 -15.76 -4.59
N ASP A 66 4.01 -16.80 -5.28
CA ASP A 66 3.21 -17.90 -4.73
C ASP A 66 4.05 -19.06 -4.14
N SER A 67 5.37 -18.93 -4.09
CA SER A 67 6.32 -19.98 -3.70
C SER A 67 6.33 -21.22 -4.62
N LYS A 68 5.75 -21.09 -5.83
CA LYS A 68 5.72 -22.13 -6.89
C LYS A 68 6.43 -21.67 -8.16
N GLY A 69 7.23 -20.61 -8.08
CA GLY A 69 7.96 -20.07 -9.22
C GLY A 69 7.18 -19.08 -10.08
N HIS A 70 5.96 -18.68 -9.69
CA HIS A 70 5.20 -17.71 -10.46
C HIS A 70 5.36 -16.29 -9.89
N PRO A 71 5.49 -15.28 -10.77
CA PRO A 71 5.53 -13.90 -10.34
C PRO A 71 4.15 -13.43 -9.87
N TYR A 72 4.09 -12.25 -9.21
CA TYR A 72 2.84 -11.61 -8.80
C TYR A 72 1.81 -11.59 -9.94
N PRO A 73 0.53 -12.00 -9.71
CA PRO A 73 -0.45 -12.21 -10.79
C PRO A 73 -1.10 -10.91 -11.26
N GLY A 74 -0.34 -9.85 -11.44
CA GLY A 74 -0.85 -8.54 -11.86
C GLY A 74 0.25 -7.58 -12.27
N GLY A 75 -0.11 -6.31 -12.50
CA GLY A 75 0.84 -5.24 -12.74
C GLY A 75 1.54 -4.83 -11.44
N VAL A 76 2.81 -4.46 -11.56
CA VAL A 76 3.64 -3.95 -10.47
C VAL A 76 4.42 -2.74 -10.97
N VAL A 77 4.24 -1.61 -10.29
CA VAL A 77 4.96 -0.38 -10.61
C VAL A 77 5.62 0.21 -9.37
N ILE A 78 6.66 1.00 -9.60
CA ILE A 78 7.31 1.83 -8.59
C ILE A 78 6.93 3.27 -8.85
N VAL A 79 6.49 3.94 -7.81
CA VAL A 79 6.18 5.37 -7.83
C VAL A 79 6.88 6.08 -6.68
N ARG A 80 7.07 7.40 -6.76
CA ARG A 80 7.73 8.21 -5.73
C ARG A 80 6.96 9.47 -5.47
N HIS A 81 6.86 9.86 -4.21
CA HIS A 81 6.32 11.14 -3.81
C HIS A 81 7.37 12.25 -3.99
N ASP A 82 7.03 13.37 -4.62
CA ASP A 82 7.94 14.48 -4.93
C ASP A 82 8.62 15.07 -3.69
N ASP A 83 7.94 15.09 -2.55
CA ASP A 83 8.50 15.59 -1.29
C ASP A 83 9.50 14.61 -0.65
N PHE A 84 9.61 13.36 -1.13
CA PHE A 84 10.39 12.33 -0.46
C PHE A 84 11.87 12.71 -0.37
N ALA A 85 12.50 13.05 -1.49
CA ALA A 85 13.93 13.41 -1.54
C ALA A 85 14.26 14.60 -0.63
N ARG A 86 13.35 15.58 -0.51
CA ARG A 86 13.53 16.75 0.33
C ARG A 86 13.43 16.45 1.82
N LYS A 87 12.59 15.48 2.20
CA LYS A 87 12.30 15.15 3.60
C LYS A 87 13.09 13.98 4.15
N ALA A 88 13.65 13.13 3.28
CA ALA A 88 14.34 11.91 3.61
C ALA A 88 15.86 12.14 3.77
N SER A 89 16.28 12.95 4.76
CA SER A 89 17.68 12.97 5.19
C SER A 89 18.07 11.62 5.82
N ASP A 90 19.35 11.30 5.90
CA ASP A 90 19.83 10.01 6.45
C ASP A 90 19.23 9.70 7.83
N LYS A 91 19.22 10.71 8.73
CA LYS A 91 18.58 10.58 10.03
C LYS A 91 17.10 10.27 9.92
N LYS A 92 16.36 10.97 9.05
CA LYS A 92 14.95 10.75 8.84
C LYS A 92 14.65 9.41 8.18
N MET A 93 15.54 8.92 7.33
CA MET A 93 15.43 7.58 6.76
C MET A 93 15.64 6.49 7.79
N ALA A 94 16.56 6.68 8.74
CA ALA A 94 16.73 5.75 9.86
C ALA A 94 15.47 5.73 10.74
N GLU A 95 14.93 6.90 11.12
CA GLU A 95 13.70 7.03 11.91
C GLU A 95 12.50 6.37 11.16
N PHE A 96 12.37 6.60 9.86
CA PHE A 96 11.35 5.99 9.01
C PHE A 96 11.48 4.47 8.97
N GLY A 97 12.70 3.96 8.79
CA GLY A 97 12.96 2.53 8.78
C GLY A 97 12.66 1.87 10.13
N GLN A 98 13.08 2.48 11.23
CA GLN A 98 12.78 2.01 12.58
C GLN A 98 11.27 1.96 12.81
N PHE A 99 10.56 3.07 12.55
CA PHE A 99 9.10 3.12 12.68
C PHE A 99 8.41 2.01 11.87
N ALA A 100 8.84 1.80 10.63
CA ALA A 100 8.24 0.79 9.77
C ALA A 100 8.49 -0.65 10.27
N VAL A 101 9.68 -0.93 10.77
CA VAL A 101 10.07 -2.27 11.28
C VAL A 101 9.42 -2.56 12.63
N ASP A 102 9.27 -1.55 13.49
CA ASP A 102 8.59 -1.68 14.80
C ASP A 102 7.12 -2.10 14.67
N LEU A 103 6.53 -1.92 13.48
CA LEU A 103 5.18 -2.38 13.16
C LEU A 103 5.12 -3.82 12.63
N PHE A 104 6.24 -4.51 12.44
CA PHE A 104 6.22 -5.90 11.98
C PHE A 104 5.50 -6.82 12.97
N GLY A 105 4.70 -7.75 12.42
CA GLY A 105 3.89 -8.66 13.22
C GLY A 105 2.54 -8.09 13.67
N TYR A 106 2.27 -6.80 13.44
CA TYR A 106 0.91 -6.29 13.67
C TYR A 106 -0.07 -6.97 12.71
N PRO A 107 -1.26 -7.38 13.20
CA PRO A 107 -2.21 -8.12 12.42
C PRO A 107 -2.83 -7.28 11.29
N TYR A 108 -3.39 -7.97 10.30
CA TYR A 108 -4.14 -7.36 9.22
C TYR A 108 -5.56 -7.00 9.67
N ASP A 109 -6.00 -5.76 9.43
CA ASP A 109 -7.33 -5.29 9.81
C ASP A 109 -8.43 -5.90 8.92
N LYS A 110 -8.97 -7.04 9.40
CA LYS A 110 -10.10 -7.70 8.74
C LYS A 110 -11.43 -6.97 8.96
N LYS A 111 -11.55 -6.20 10.04
CA LYS A 111 -12.79 -5.45 10.36
C LYS A 111 -12.93 -4.26 9.42
N GLU A 112 -11.81 -3.56 9.13
CA GLU A 112 -11.83 -2.45 8.18
C GLU A 112 -12.19 -2.93 6.77
N ILE A 113 -11.71 -4.11 6.36
CA ILE A 113 -12.14 -4.74 5.10
C ILE A 113 -13.65 -4.99 5.07
N ALA A 114 -14.22 -5.52 6.14
CA ALA A 114 -15.65 -5.74 6.23
C ALA A 114 -16.44 -4.42 6.16
N LYS A 115 -15.93 -3.35 6.78
CA LYS A 115 -16.49 -2.01 6.70
C LYS A 115 -16.39 -1.44 5.27
N ILE A 116 -15.25 -1.60 4.60
CA ILE A 116 -15.07 -1.21 3.19
C ILE A 116 -16.06 -1.95 2.31
N ALA A 117 -16.19 -3.27 2.47
CA ALA A 117 -17.16 -4.07 1.73
C ALA A 117 -18.61 -3.63 1.99
N ALA A 118 -18.96 -3.35 3.23
CA ALA A 118 -20.29 -2.85 3.60
C ALA A 118 -20.57 -1.47 3.01
N ARG A 119 -19.59 -0.56 3.00
CA ARG A 119 -19.72 0.76 2.35
C ARG A 119 -19.87 0.66 0.84
N ILE A 120 -19.19 -0.28 0.19
CA ILE A 120 -19.40 -0.56 -1.24
C ILE A 120 -20.83 -1.03 -1.48
N ALA A 121 -21.31 -1.97 -0.68
CA ALA A 121 -22.69 -2.45 -0.78
C ALA A 121 -23.69 -1.32 -0.56
N SER A 122 -23.47 -0.43 0.39
CA SER A 122 -24.35 0.71 0.69
C SER A 122 -24.32 1.80 -0.41
N THR A 123 -23.26 1.90 -1.21
CA THR A 123 -23.21 2.83 -2.35
C THR A 123 -24.19 2.43 -3.46
N TYR A 124 -24.59 1.16 -3.48
CA TYR A 124 -25.63 0.63 -4.39
C TYR A 124 -27.03 0.64 -3.77
N LEU A 125 -27.18 1.03 -2.50
CA LEU A 125 -28.46 1.17 -1.82
C LEU A 125 -28.70 2.66 -1.54
N PRO A 126 -29.81 3.27 -1.95
CA PRO A 126 -30.14 4.65 -1.61
C PRO A 126 -30.46 4.73 -0.13
N PHE A 127 -29.73 5.44 0.64
CA PHE A 127 -29.82 5.77 2.07
C PHE A 127 -28.76 5.16 2.98
N SER A 128 -27.76 6.00 3.32
CA SER A 128 -27.46 6.37 4.71
C SER A 128 -26.35 7.43 4.76
N SER A 129 -26.64 8.55 5.37
CA SER A 129 -25.71 9.57 5.84
C SER A 129 -24.84 8.95 6.93
N GLY A 130 -23.69 8.43 6.55
CA GLY A 130 -22.74 7.83 7.49
C GLY A 130 -21.85 8.90 8.12
N GLU A 131 -21.83 8.92 9.45
CA GLU A 131 -20.97 9.75 10.27
C GLU A 131 -19.50 9.67 9.83
N LYS A 132 -18.82 10.82 9.83
CA LYS A 132 -17.36 10.94 9.65
C LYS A 132 -16.67 10.33 10.87
N LYS A 133 -16.35 9.05 10.82
CA LYS A 133 -15.59 8.39 11.87
C LYS A 133 -14.10 8.69 11.66
N LYS A 134 -13.50 9.34 12.67
CA LYS A 134 -12.07 9.56 12.80
C LYS A 134 -11.36 8.20 12.71
N LEU A 135 -10.25 8.09 11.97
CA LEU A 135 -9.40 6.89 12.00
C LEU A 135 -9.02 6.62 13.47
N GLU A 136 -9.63 5.60 14.05
CA GLU A 136 -9.19 5.10 15.36
C GLU A 136 -7.95 4.25 15.11
N ARG A 137 -6.88 4.54 15.84
CA ARG A 137 -5.64 3.75 15.89
C ARG A 137 -5.90 2.48 16.68
N ASP A 138 -6.60 1.53 16.06
CA ASP A 138 -6.48 0.16 16.53
C ASP A 138 -5.20 -0.44 15.88
N ARG A 139 -4.52 -1.30 16.60
CA ARG A 139 -3.19 -1.85 16.24
C ARG A 139 -3.27 -2.88 15.11
N GLU A 140 -4.15 -2.66 14.13
CA GLU A 140 -4.36 -3.48 12.96
C GLU A 140 -4.19 -2.60 11.71
N TYR A 141 -3.55 -3.08 10.64
CA TYR A 141 -3.24 -2.28 9.46
C TYR A 141 -3.66 -2.96 8.18
N ILE A 142 -4.43 -2.27 7.34
CA ILE A 142 -4.48 -2.59 5.92
C ILE A 142 -3.25 -2.05 5.19
N CYS A 143 -2.98 -2.54 3.98
CA CYS A 143 -1.77 -2.20 3.23
C CYS A 143 -1.57 -0.68 3.07
N SER A 144 -2.63 0.05 2.79
CA SER A 144 -2.57 1.50 2.54
C SER A 144 -2.40 2.32 3.81
N GLU A 145 -2.97 1.90 4.94
CA GLU A 145 -2.79 2.55 6.24
C GLU A 145 -1.35 2.40 6.72
N TYR A 146 -0.78 1.20 6.61
CA TYR A 146 0.61 0.97 6.97
C TYR A 146 1.56 1.90 6.21
N VAL A 147 1.44 1.98 4.88
CA VAL A 147 2.29 2.87 4.07
C VAL A 147 2.04 4.33 4.42
N TRP A 148 0.78 4.72 4.63
CA TRP A 148 0.40 6.10 4.98
C TRP A 148 0.99 6.53 6.33
N GLU A 149 0.92 5.68 7.37
CA GLU A 149 1.52 5.96 8.67
C GLU A 149 3.04 6.09 8.58
N CYS A 150 3.70 5.20 7.85
CA CYS A 150 5.14 5.31 7.60
C CYS A 150 5.50 6.64 6.92
N TYR A 151 4.74 7.07 5.91
CA TYR A 151 4.96 8.35 5.23
C TYR A 151 4.66 9.55 6.13
N ASN A 152 3.67 9.46 7.00
CA ASN A 152 3.37 10.48 8.00
C ASN A 152 4.51 10.67 9.00
N SER A 153 5.24 9.62 9.37
CA SER A 153 6.43 9.73 10.23
C SER A 153 7.52 10.63 9.63
N LEU A 154 7.60 10.68 8.29
CA LEU A 154 8.46 11.63 7.55
C LEU A 154 7.81 13.02 7.39
N GLY A 155 6.59 13.23 7.86
CA GLY A 155 5.80 14.42 7.61
C GLY A 155 5.36 14.56 6.14
N ILE A 156 5.31 13.45 5.38
CA ILE A 156 4.77 13.39 4.02
C ILE A 156 3.30 12.99 4.12
N ARG A 157 2.41 13.83 3.61
CA ARG A 157 0.97 13.56 3.62
C ARG A 157 0.52 13.18 2.22
N VAL A 158 0.03 11.96 2.07
CA VAL A 158 -0.66 11.51 0.87
C VAL A 158 -2.12 11.97 0.95
N ARG A 159 -2.61 12.58 -0.12
CA ARG A 159 -4.01 13.01 -0.21
C ARG A 159 -4.92 11.79 -0.29
N HIS A 160 -5.98 11.80 0.48
CA HIS A 160 -7.02 10.75 0.44
C HIS A 160 -8.41 11.36 0.55
N ASP A 161 -9.40 10.61 0.11
CA ASP A 161 -10.80 11.02 0.19
C ASP A 161 -11.23 11.13 1.67
N PRO A 162 -11.96 12.20 2.07
CA PRO A 162 -12.48 12.37 3.43
C PRO A 162 -13.47 11.27 3.89
N LYS A 163 -13.72 10.25 3.09
CA LYS A 163 -14.56 9.09 3.43
C LYS A 163 -14.03 8.23 4.59
N GLY A 164 -12.90 8.59 5.17
CA GLY A 164 -12.42 8.02 6.43
C GLY A 164 -11.57 6.77 6.31
N PHE A 165 -11.09 6.39 5.12
CA PHE A 165 -10.04 5.39 4.91
C PHE A 165 -9.14 5.81 3.75
N ILE A 166 -7.88 5.37 3.77
CA ILE A 166 -6.96 5.53 2.66
C ILE A 166 -6.89 4.23 1.85
N SER A 167 -6.83 4.34 0.54
CA SER A 167 -6.80 3.21 -0.40
C SER A 167 -5.54 3.23 -1.27
N PRO A 168 -5.15 2.11 -1.90
CA PRO A 168 -4.09 2.10 -2.90
C PRO A 168 -4.32 3.07 -4.06
N ALA A 169 -5.58 3.36 -4.39
CA ALA A 169 -5.95 4.32 -5.42
C ALA A 169 -5.57 5.76 -5.06
N ASP A 170 -5.59 6.12 -3.76
CA ASP A 170 -5.25 7.48 -3.33
C ASP A 170 -3.77 7.76 -3.58
N PHE A 171 -2.89 6.77 -3.39
CA PHE A 171 -1.48 6.90 -3.78
C PHE A 171 -1.29 7.09 -5.28
N ALA A 172 -2.11 6.45 -6.10
CA ALA A 172 -2.02 6.60 -7.55
C ALA A 172 -2.62 7.93 -8.06
N LYS A 173 -3.57 8.49 -7.33
CA LYS A 173 -4.27 9.76 -7.68
C LYS A 173 -3.58 10.99 -7.13
N ASP A 174 -2.67 10.85 -6.16
CA ASP A 174 -1.97 11.99 -5.59
C ASP A 174 -1.07 12.65 -6.66
N PRO A 175 -1.27 13.95 -6.98
CA PRO A 175 -0.52 14.63 -8.02
C PRO A 175 0.99 14.75 -7.73
N LYS A 176 1.40 14.56 -6.46
CA LYS A 176 2.81 14.53 -6.06
C LYS A 176 3.46 13.16 -6.21
N ILE A 177 2.71 12.13 -6.56
CA ILE A 177 3.25 10.79 -6.75
C ILE A 177 3.50 10.54 -8.23
N LYS A 178 4.75 10.25 -8.59
CA LYS A 178 5.23 10.11 -9.96
C LYS A 178 5.72 8.70 -10.24
N LEU A 179 5.39 8.18 -11.42
CA LEU A 179 5.89 6.89 -11.90
C LEU A 179 7.41 6.93 -12.05
N GLN A 180 8.09 5.93 -11.48
CA GLN A 180 9.54 5.74 -11.58
C GLN A 180 9.90 4.56 -12.47
N ALA A 181 9.16 3.45 -12.35
CA ALA A 181 9.41 2.24 -13.14
C ALA A 181 8.17 1.37 -13.26
N VAL A 182 8.06 0.65 -14.37
CA VAL A 182 7.11 -0.46 -14.55
C VAL A 182 7.90 -1.75 -14.42
N LEU A 183 7.67 -2.50 -13.35
CA LEU A 183 8.39 -3.76 -13.10
C LEU A 183 7.69 -4.94 -13.78
N LYS A 184 6.37 -4.87 -13.90
CA LYS A 184 5.56 -5.86 -14.57
C LYS A 184 4.31 -5.21 -15.17
N SER A 185 4.10 -5.41 -16.49
CA SER A 185 3.11 -4.66 -17.28
C SER A 185 1.74 -5.33 -17.44
N ASN A 186 1.40 -6.38 -16.69
CA ASN A 186 0.09 -7.04 -16.78
C ASN A 186 -1.05 -6.17 -16.20
N LEU A 187 -1.10 -4.91 -16.62
CA LEU A 187 -2.24 -4.02 -16.40
C LEU A 187 -3.31 -4.38 -17.42
N LYS A 188 -4.25 -5.25 -17.06
CA LYS A 188 -5.47 -5.39 -17.86
C LYS A 188 -6.20 -4.05 -17.79
N ARG A 189 -6.44 -3.43 -18.96
CA ARG A 189 -7.35 -2.28 -19.06
C ARG A 189 -8.69 -2.71 -18.46
N LEU A 190 -9.19 -1.90 -17.53
CA LEU A 190 -10.58 -1.98 -17.06
C LEU A 190 -11.49 -1.46 -18.15
#